data_48e90946d1f36ac1fb5feb1865aee1f0
#
_entry.id   48e90946d1f36ac1fb5feb1865aee1f0
#
_cell.length_a   1.000
_cell.length_b   1.000
_cell.length_c   1.000
_cell.angle_alpha   90.00
_cell.angle_beta   90.00
_cell.angle_gamma   90.00
#
_symmetry.space_group_name_H-M   'P 1'
#
loop_
_entity.id
_entity.type
_entity.pdbx_description
1 polymer ?
#
loop_
_entity_poly.entity_id
_entity_poly.type
_entity_poly.pdbx_seq_one_letter_code
_entity_poly.pdbx_strand_id
1 'polypeptide(L)'
;MKTPITLNIDDPAPVVSVYHAHAGKSTTEDGRPLVADYPNELLFRFCDVAQTYGLRGKFSVVPMAGNRGDLISGFRGVPRAASDAWIACVRSRLAPAFSIGPEMLTHNLAVDLSTGADLPQNERDWASTQNRDTLTPYIAKALSLLTEAGFSPSGVTSPWDFGIEVENDYQEAISAAMEQVTGRKTAWFFLRTLRDRPNAKPWVALDRGGRTLISIPATLRDRFWVSIDTPRTDDEFICAVADRLLSADGTRGEILDVLDTGGWPVLHTHWQSLMSNGLGTGIQMLETLAQRIDRYLSDRVEWRSYEEILDLVLSDKAAYPKPIF
;
A
#
# COMPACT_ATOMS: atom_id res chain seq x y z
N MET A 1 -18.03 -19.53 5.26
CA MET A 1 -16.93 -18.96 4.47
C MET A 1 -16.09 -18.11 5.42
N LYS A 2 -14.75 -18.19 5.37
CA LYS A 2 -13.90 -17.34 6.20
C LYS A 2 -13.95 -15.89 5.71
N THR A 3 -13.81 -14.93 6.62
CA THR A 3 -13.75 -13.51 6.25
C THR A 3 -12.40 -13.18 5.63
N PRO A 4 -12.34 -12.49 4.49
CA PRO A 4 -11.08 -12.01 3.94
C PRO A 4 -10.35 -11.08 4.93
N ILE A 5 -9.05 -11.31 5.10
CA ILE A 5 -8.11 -10.40 5.75
C ILE A 5 -6.99 -10.08 4.76
N THR A 6 -6.51 -8.84 4.74
CA THR A 6 -5.50 -8.42 3.78
C THR A 6 -4.53 -7.41 4.39
N LEU A 7 -3.27 -7.43 3.93
CA LEU A 7 -2.22 -6.52 4.36
C LEU A 7 -1.96 -5.46 3.29
N ASN A 8 -2.15 -4.21 3.65
CA ASN A 8 -1.96 -3.04 2.82
C ASN A 8 -0.61 -2.41 3.12
N ILE A 9 0.34 -2.42 2.18
CA ILE A 9 1.66 -1.84 2.35
C ILE A 9 1.84 -0.70 1.36
N ASP A 10 1.94 0.50 1.90
CA ASP A 10 2.13 1.73 1.17
C ASP A 10 3.60 2.18 1.18
N ASP A 11 4.01 2.99 0.23
CA ASP A 11 5.31 3.65 0.05
C ASP A 11 6.52 2.79 -0.32
N PRO A 12 6.47 1.48 -0.60
CA PRO A 12 7.68 0.74 -0.86
C PRO A 12 8.40 1.22 -2.13
N ALA A 13 9.68 1.48 -1.96
CA ALA A 13 10.62 1.80 -3.04
C ALA A 13 12.05 1.44 -2.60
N PRO A 14 13.01 1.34 -3.54
CA PRO A 14 14.44 1.22 -3.19
C PRO A 14 15.00 2.42 -2.42
N VAL A 15 14.28 3.55 -2.41
CA VAL A 15 14.60 4.77 -1.65
C VAL A 15 13.42 5.20 -0.81
N VAL A 16 13.67 5.96 0.26
CA VAL A 16 12.61 6.53 1.08
C VAL A 16 12.11 7.83 0.46
N SER A 17 10.82 7.88 0.09
CA SER A 17 10.19 9.07 -0.51
C SER A 17 9.40 9.90 0.49
N VAL A 18 8.72 9.24 1.41
CA VAL A 18 7.71 9.85 2.28
C VAL A 18 8.27 10.97 3.19
N TYR A 19 9.50 10.84 3.65
CA TYR A 19 10.11 11.86 4.51
C TYR A 19 10.38 13.17 3.77
N HIS A 20 10.61 13.11 2.46
CA HIS A 20 10.77 14.30 1.65
C HIS A 20 9.44 15.06 1.53
N ALA A 21 8.34 14.34 1.50
CA ALA A 21 7.00 14.88 1.43
C ALA A 21 6.52 15.48 2.76
N HIS A 22 6.99 14.97 3.89
CA HIS A 22 6.68 15.51 5.21
C HIS A 22 7.52 16.76 5.54
N ALA A 23 7.46 17.77 4.66
CA ALA A 23 8.05 19.09 4.85
C ALA A 23 9.57 19.09 5.15
N GLY A 24 10.31 18.17 4.55
CA GLY A 24 11.77 18.12 4.72
C GLY A 24 12.23 17.68 6.11
N LYS A 25 11.42 16.90 6.84
CA LYS A 25 11.88 16.26 8.07
C LYS A 25 13.16 15.48 7.79
N SER A 26 14.19 15.75 8.59
CA SER A 26 15.47 15.05 8.52
C SER A 26 15.74 14.18 9.75
N THR A 27 14.88 14.28 10.77
CA THR A 27 15.01 13.54 12.03
C THR A 27 13.68 12.93 12.45
N THR A 28 13.77 11.84 13.20
CA THR A 28 12.65 11.26 13.97
C THR A 28 12.25 12.19 15.12
N GLU A 29 11.15 11.92 15.81
CA GLU A 29 10.72 12.71 16.98
C GLU A 29 11.74 12.64 18.12
N ASP A 30 12.46 11.54 18.28
CA ASP A 30 13.52 11.37 19.27
C ASP A 30 14.89 11.93 18.80
N GLY A 31 14.96 12.62 17.65
CA GLY A 31 16.12 13.33 17.15
C GLY A 31 17.13 12.50 16.36
N ARG A 32 16.86 11.21 16.08
CA ARG A 32 17.74 10.40 15.23
C ARG A 32 17.64 10.83 13.77
N PRO A 33 18.72 10.79 12.99
CA PRO A 33 18.64 11.01 11.55
C PRO A 33 17.66 10.03 10.87
N LEU A 34 16.84 10.53 9.97
CA LEU A 34 16.04 9.68 9.09
C LEU A 34 16.93 9.06 8.01
N VAL A 35 16.77 7.74 7.80
CA VAL A 35 17.50 7.04 6.74
C VAL A 35 16.93 7.39 5.36
N ALA A 36 17.81 7.51 4.37
CA ALA A 36 17.44 7.86 3.00
C ALA A 36 17.06 6.62 2.15
N ASP A 37 17.47 5.46 2.60
CA ASP A 37 17.21 4.15 1.97
C ASP A 37 17.25 3.05 3.05
N TYR A 38 16.76 1.87 2.70
CA TYR A 38 16.78 0.71 3.58
C TYR A 38 17.62 -0.40 2.95
N PRO A 39 18.43 -1.12 3.78
CA PRO A 39 19.13 -2.29 3.29
C PRO A 39 18.14 -3.38 2.83
N ASN A 40 18.48 -4.07 1.72
CA ASN A 40 17.63 -5.12 1.16
C ASN A 40 17.40 -6.31 2.12
N GLU A 41 18.26 -6.48 3.11
CA GLU A 41 18.12 -7.48 4.17
C GLU A 41 16.79 -7.33 4.92
N LEU A 42 16.31 -6.10 5.11
CA LEU A 42 14.99 -5.86 5.72
C LEU A 42 13.86 -6.29 4.80
N LEU A 43 13.96 -6.04 3.49
CA LEU A 43 13.02 -6.58 2.51
C LEU A 43 13.01 -8.11 2.53
N PHE A 44 14.20 -8.74 2.55
CA PHE A 44 14.31 -10.21 2.58
C PHE A 44 13.65 -10.78 3.84
N ARG A 45 13.89 -10.15 5.00
CA ARG A 45 13.25 -10.52 6.27
C ARG A 45 11.73 -10.37 6.22
N PHE A 46 11.22 -9.27 5.65
CA PHE A 46 9.78 -9.11 5.44
C PHE A 46 9.22 -10.24 4.56
N CYS A 47 9.92 -10.60 3.48
CA CYS A 47 9.50 -11.71 2.62
C CYS A 47 9.46 -13.04 3.38
N ASP A 48 10.43 -13.29 4.27
CA ASP A 48 10.45 -14.52 5.09
C ASP A 48 9.22 -14.58 6.01
N VAL A 49 8.89 -13.48 6.68
CA VAL A 49 7.68 -13.38 7.52
C VAL A 49 6.42 -13.59 6.69
N ALA A 50 6.32 -12.91 5.54
CA ALA A 50 5.15 -13.02 4.67
C ALA A 50 4.94 -14.46 4.18
N GLN A 51 6.00 -15.15 3.80
CA GLN A 51 5.95 -16.54 3.35
C GLN A 51 5.65 -17.52 4.49
N THR A 52 6.25 -17.30 5.67
CA THR A 52 6.04 -18.18 6.84
C THR A 52 4.58 -18.21 7.29
N TYR A 53 3.92 -17.05 7.31
CA TYR A 53 2.54 -16.91 7.78
C TYR A 53 1.50 -16.82 6.65
N GLY A 54 1.92 -17.00 5.40
CA GLY A 54 1.03 -16.95 4.24
C GLY A 54 0.34 -15.60 4.06
N LEU A 55 1.02 -14.48 4.43
CA LEU A 55 0.45 -13.14 4.31
C LEU A 55 0.18 -12.80 2.85
N ARG A 56 -0.95 -12.17 2.60
CA ARG A 56 -1.36 -11.70 1.27
C ARG A 56 -1.92 -10.27 1.38
N GLY A 57 -1.83 -9.53 0.28
CA GLY A 57 -2.31 -8.15 0.31
C GLY A 57 -2.00 -7.36 -0.95
N LYS A 58 -1.69 -6.08 -0.79
CA LYS A 58 -1.10 -5.24 -1.84
C LYS A 58 0.26 -4.68 -1.41
N PHE A 59 1.10 -4.43 -2.40
CA PHE A 59 2.41 -3.81 -2.26
C PHE A 59 2.51 -2.66 -3.27
N SER A 60 2.39 -1.42 -2.78
CA SER A 60 2.17 -0.23 -3.61
C SER A 60 3.48 0.47 -3.91
N VAL A 61 4.13 0.06 -4.97
CA VAL A 61 5.46 0.56 -5.35
C VAL A 61 5.40 2.01 -5.80
N VAL A 62 6.27 2.88 -5.26
CA VAL A 62 6.46 4.26 -5.75
C VAL A 62 7.48 4.26 -6.89
N PRO A 63 7.07 4.42 -8.17
CA PRO A 63 7.95 4.17 -9.30
C PRO A 63 9.00 5.25 -9.56
N MET A 64 8.76 6.49 -9.13
CA MET A 64 9.69 7.63 -9.21
C MET A 64 9.91 8.28 -7.84
N ALA A 65 10.15 7.49 -6.81
CA ALA A 65 10.17 7.89 -5.41
C ALA A 65 10.94 9.20 -5.17
N GLY A 66 10.22 10.24 -4.72
CA GLY A 66 10.73 11.59 -4.45
C GLY A 66 11.38 12.26 -5.67
N ASN A 67 11.05 11.85 -6.89
CA ASN A 67 11.71 12.26 -8.15
C ASN A 67 13.24 12.14 -8.10
N ARG A 68 13.74 11.11 -7.38
CA ARG A 68 15.18 10.81 -7.25
C ARG A 68 15.73 9.92 -8.36
N GLY A 69 14.93 9.65 -9.38
CA GLY A 69 15.12 8.69 -10.44
C GLY A 69 13.89 7.79 -10.54
N ASP A 70 14.00 6.66 -11.20
CA ASP A 70 12.90 5.72 -11.39
C ASP A 70 13.37 4.25 -11.37
N LEU A 71 12.42 3.33 -11.39
CA LEU A 71 12.69 1.89 -11.37
C LEU A 71 13.54 1.42 -12.56
N ILE A 72 13.53 2.13 -13.68
CA ILE A 72 14.23 1.73 -14.92
C ILE A 72 15.63 2.33 -14.98
N SER A 73 15.74 3.64 -14.74
CA SER A 73 17.03 4.36 -14.78
C SER A 73 17.84 4.20 -13.48
N GLY A 74 17.20 3.78 -12.38
CA GLY A 74 17.78 3.72 -11.06
C GLY A 74 17.57 5.01 -10.26
N PHE A 75 17.95 4.98 -8.99
CA PHE A 75 17.71 6.07 -8.04
C PHE A 75 19.01 6.73 -7.62
N ARG A 76 19.03 8.06 -7.54
CA ARG A 76 20.18 8.82 -7.04
C ARG A 76 20.50 8.43 -5.61
N GLY A 77 21.78 8.08 -5.37
CA GLY A 77 22.26 7.69 -4.06
C GLY A 77 22.12 6.20 -3.75
N VAL A 78 21.50 5.41 -4.64
CA VAL A 78 21.36 3.96 -4.48
C VAL A 78 22.18 3.24 -5.56
N PRO A 79 23.05 2.29 -5.21
CA PRO A 79 23.73 1.47 -6.19
C PRO A 79 22.76 0.73 -7.10
N ARG A 80 23.01 0.74 -8.40
CA ARG A 80 22.13 0.06 -9.37
C ARG A 80 21.86 -1.40 -9.00
N ALA A 81 22.89 -2.12 -8.61
CA ALA A 81 22.75 -3.53 -8.19
C ALA A 81 21.82 -3.72 -6.99
N ALA A 82 21.77 -2.75 -6.05
CA ALA A 82 20.84 -2.80 -4.92
C ALA A 82 19.38 -2.59 -5.36
N SER A 83 19.14 -1.63 -6.27
CA SER A 83 17.80 -1.43 -6.86
C SER A 83 17.36 -2.65 -7.67
N ASP A 84 18.23 -3.22 -8.49
CA ASP A 84 17.91 -4.40 -9.29
C ASP A 84 17.62 -5.63 -8.40
N ALA A 85 18.37 -5.81 -7.31
CA ALA A 85 18.11 -6.86 -6.32
C ALA A 85 16.77 -6.66 -5.59
N TRP A 86 16.41 -5.42 -5.25
CA TRP A 86 15.12 -5.06 -4.66
C TRP A 86 13.97 -5.44 -5.62
N ILE A 87 14.04 -5.01 -6.88
CA ILE A 87 13.03 -5.31 -7.91
C ILE A 87 12.90 -6.82 -8.11
N ALA A 88 14.03 -7.53 -8.24
CA ALA A 88 14.04 -8.98 -8.42
C ALA A 88 13.40 -9.71 -7.22
N CYS A 89 13.69 -9.27 -5.99
CA CYS A 89 13.10 -9.83 -4.78
C CYS A 89 11.59 -9.62 -4.73
N VAL A 90 11.10 -8.40 -4.97
CA VAL A 90 9.66 -8.11 -4.99
C VAL A 90 8.95 -8.94 -6.04
N ARG A 91 9.50 -9.03 -7.26
CA ARG A 91 8.90 -9.83 -8.35
C ARG A 91 8.83 -11.31 -8.03
N SER A 92 9.88 -11.88 -7.47
CA SER A 92 9.96 -13.33 -7.25
C SER A 92 9.34 -13.80 -5.95
N ARG A 93 9.38 -12.97 -4.89
CA ARG A 93 8.98 -13.38 -3.54
C ARG A 93 7.68 -12.77 -3.05
N LEU A 94 7.32 -11.54 -3.47
CA LEU A 94 6.11 -10.86 -3.02
C LEU A 94 4.99 -10.90 -4.06
N ALA A 95 5.26 -10.58 -5.33
CA ALA A 95 4.23 -10.53 -6.36
C ALA A 95 3.33 -11.79 -6.48
N PRO A 96 3.78 -13.02 -6.14
CA PRO A 96 2.89 -14.18 -6.10
C PRO A 96 1.80 -14.14 -5.02
N ALA A 97 2.01 -13.34 -3.96
CA ALA A 97 1.08 -13.23 -2.82
C ALA A 97 0.50 -11.83 -2.64
N PHE A 98 1.15 -10.82 -3.19
CA PHE A 98 0.74 -9.42 -3.09
C PHE A 98 0.42 -8.85 -4.46
N SER A 99 -0.75 -8.24 -4.58
CA SER A 99 -1.10 -7.47 -5.77
C SER A 99 -0.20 -6.25 -5.88
N ILE A 100 0.44 -6.07 -7.02
CA ILE A 100 1.32 -4.94 -7.28
C ILE A 100 0.53 -3.82 -7.95
N GLY A 101 0.76 -2.59 -7.51
CA GLY A 101 0.27 -1.39 -8.14
C GLY A 101 1.17 -0.21 -7.80
N PRO A 102 1.11 0.89 -8.54
CA PRO A 102 1.82 2.10 -8.16
C PRO A 102 1.12 2.83 -7.01
N GLU A 103 1.92 3.50 -6.18
CA GLU A 103 1.44 4.53 -5.27
C GLU A 103 1.72 5.89 -5.89
N MET A 104 0.87 6.26 -6.82
CA MET A 104 1.05 7.32 -7.80
C MET A 104 2.46 7.34 -8.40
N LEU A 105 3.03 8.50 -8.71
CA LEU A 105 4.26 8.55 -9.46
C LEU A 105 5.48 8.78 -8.55
N THR A 106 5.42 9.79 -7.68
CA THR A 106 6.58 10.21 -6.88
C THR A 106 6.39 10.06 -5.38
N HIS A 107 5.16 10.08 -4.91
CA HIS A 107 4.79 10.22 -3.50
C HIS A 107 5.48 11.44 -2.86
N ASN A 108 5.57 12.55 -3.61
CA ASN A 108 6.18 13.82 -3.21
C ASN A 108 5.60 14.97 -4.05
N LEU A 109 6.43 15.76 -4.71
CA LEU A 109 5.97 16.77 -5.64
C LEU A 109 5.44 16.10 -6.92
N ALA A 110 4.38 16.68 -7.48
CA ALA A 110 3.91 16.27 -8.80
C ALA A 110 4.96 16.60 -9.87
N VAL A 111 4.92 15.90 -10.99
CA VAL A 111 5.90 16.02 -12.07
C VAL A 111 5.23 16.46 -13.35
N ASP A 112 5.81 17.41 -14.04
CA ASP A 112 5.51 17.71 -15.44
C ASP A 112 6.01 16.56 -16.32
N LEU A 113 5.11 15.79 -16.90
CA LEU A 113 5.46 14.61 -17.71
C LEU A 113 6.23 14.95 -18.98
N SER A 114 6.15 16.19 -19.47
CA SER A 114 6.84 16.60 -20.69
C SER A 114 8.31 16.94 -20.46
N THR A 115 8.64 17.44 -19.28
CA THR A 115 9.99 17.90 -18.91
C THR A 115 10.67 17.00 -17.87
N GLY A 116 9.89 16.24 -17.11
CA GLY A 116 10.37 15.47 -15.95
C GLY A 116 10.68 16.33 -14.73
N ALA A 117 10.35 17.63 -14.76
CA ALA A 117 10.62 18.55 -13.67
C ALA A 117 9.55 18.48 -12.57
N ASP A 118 9.96 18.74 -11.32
CA ASP A 118 9.03 18.90 -10.22
C ASP A 118 8.11 20.11 -10.45
N LEU A 119 6.83 19.92 -10.18
CA LEU A 119 5.85 20.99 -10.01
C LEU A 119 5.91 21.55 -8.57
N PRO A 120 5.41 22.76 -8.35
CA PRO A 120 5.46 23.37 -7.01
C PRO A 120 4.52 22.71 -5.99
N GLN A 121 3.52 21.94 -6.45
CA GLN A 121 2.54 21.26 -5.60
C GLN A 121 2.97 19.82 -5.32
N ASN A 122 2.63 19.31 -4.14
CA ASN A 122 2.66 17.86 -3.93
C ASN A 122 1.61 17.17 -4.81
N GLU A 123 1.74 15.85 -4.98
CA GLU A 123 0.86 15.09 -5.87
C GLU A 123 -0.62 15.20 -5.50
N ARG A 124 -0.95 15.21 -4.19
CA ARG A 124 -2.34 15.33 -3.75
C ARG A 124 -2.95 16.68 -4.10
N ASP A 125 -2.24 17.77 -3.78
CA ASP A 125 -2.73 19.13 -4.05
C ASP A 125 -2.81 19.40 -5.57
N TRP A 126 -1.86 18.87 -6.34
CA TRP A 126 -1.92 18.90 -7.79
C TRP A 126 -3.16 18.16 -8.31
N ALA A 127 -3.38 16.93 -7.84
CA ALA A 127 -4.50 16.09 -8.29
C ALA A 127 -5.87 16.71 -8.00
N SER A 128 -6.01 17.49 -6.91
CA SER A 128 -7.28 18.09 -6.51
C SER A 128 -7.88 19.05 -7.56
N THR A 129 -7.05 19.54 -8.47
CA THR A 129 -7.45 20.46 -9.55
C THR A 129 -7.46 19.82 -10.95
N GLN A 130 -7.19 18.52 -11.02
CA GLN A 130 -7.11 17.80 -12.29
C GLN A 130 -8.46 17.22 -12.71
N ASN A 131 -8.49 16.65 -13.89
CA ASN A 131 -9.63 15.93 -14.44
C ASN A 131 -9.15 14.60 -15.06
N ARG A 132 -10.09 13.82 -15.60
CA ARG A 132 -9.79 12.55 -16.25
C ARG A 132 -8.66 12.64 -17.28
N ASP A 133 -8.68 13.68 -18.14
CA ASP A 133 -7.77 13.75 -19.29
C ASP A 133 -6.33 14.07 -18.86
N THR A 134 -6.13 14.78 -17.75
CA THR A 134 -4.83 15.06 -17.16
C THR A 134 -4.35 13.97 -16.21
N LEU A 135 -5.25 13.32 -15.46
CA LEU A 135 -4.91 12.22 -14.57
C LEU A 135 -4.56 10.93 -15.33
N THR A 136 -5.23 10.65 -16.45
CA THR A 136 -4.98 9.41 -17.21
C THR A 136 -3.52 9.24 -17.62
N PRO A 137 -2.85 10.21 -18.28
CA PRO A 137 -1.44 10.07 -18.65
C PRO A 137 -0.51 10.01 -17.43
N TYR A 138 -0.84 10.66 -16.30
CA TYR A 138 -0.06 10.62 -15.08
C TYR A 138 -0.05 9.21 -14.48
N ILE A 139 -1.22 8.61 -14.35
CA ILE A 139 -1.40 7.23 -13.88
C ILE A 139 -0.77 6.23 -14.86
N ALA A 140 -0.96 6.45 -16.17
CA ALA A 140 -0.38 5.59 -17.21
C ALA A 140 1.16 5.58 -17.13
N LYS A 141 1.80 6.72 -16.83
CA LYS A 141 3.26 6.80 -16.64
C LYS A 141 3.69 5.93 -15.45
N ALA A 142 2.99 5.99 -14.32
CA ALA A 142 3.28 5.16 -13.15
C ALA A 142 3.14 3.66 -13.44
N LEU A 143 2.05 3.27 -14.11
CA LEU A 143 1.81 1.88 -14.53
C LEU A 143 2.86 1.39 -15.54
N SER A 144 3.27 2.24 -16.50
CA SER A 144 4.28 1.90 -17.51
C SER A 144 5.63 1.59 -16.86
N LEU A 145 6.07 2.41 -15.89
CA LEU A 145 7.33 2.18 -15.17
C LEU A 145 7.32 0.84 -14.42
N LEU A 146 6.19 0.47 -13.81
CA LEU A 146 6.07 -0.83 -13.17
C LEU A 146 6.13 -1.97 -14.21
N THR A 147 5.39 -1.82 -15.31
CA THR A 147 5.37 -2.83 -16.38
C THR A 147 6.75 -3.02 -17.01
N GLU A 148 7.45 -1.93 -17.30
CA GLU A 148 8.82 -1.95 -17.83
C GLU A 148 9.81 -2.58 -16.84
N ALA A 149 9.62 -2.37 -15.52
CA ALA A 149 10.38 -3.05 -14.47
C ALA A 149 10.03 -4.55 -14.32
N GLY A 150 9.06 -5.04 -15.12
CA GLY A 150 8.64 -6.45 -15.16
C GLY A 150 7.63 -6.84 -14.11
N PHE A 151 6.90 -5.89 -13.52
CA PHE A 151 5.73 -6.16 -12.70
C PHE A 151 4.46 -6.29 -13.55
N SER A 152 3.41 -6.86 -12.95
CA SER A 152 2.07 -6.96 -13.55
C SER A 152 1.07 -6.19 -12.70
N PRO A 153 1.00 -4.85 -12.82
CA PRO A 153 0.13 -4.04 -11.98
C PRO A 153 -1.34 -4.38 -12.24
N SER A 154 -2.11 -4.48 -11.15
CA SER A 154 -3.54 -4.83 -11.18
C SER A 154 -4.46 -3.78 -10.57
N GLY A 155 -3.90 -2.68 -10.08
CA GLY A 155 -4.61 -1.55 -9.50
C GLY A 155 -3.67 -0.42 -9.11
N VAL A 156 -4.18 0.57 -8.38
CA VAL A 156 -3.41 1.75 -7.95
C VAL A 156 -3.70 2.12 -6.49
N THR A 157 -2.77 2.84 -5.88
CA THR A 157 -2.89 3.41 -4.54
C THR A 157 -2.78 4.92 -4.59
N SER A 158 -3.57 5.59 -3.79
CA SER A 158 -3.66 7.04 -3.66
C SER A 158 -2.86 7.51 -2.44
N PRO A 159 -1.68 8.12 -2.62
CA PRO A 159 -0.97 8.74 -1.50
C PRO A 159 -1.77 9.93 -0.96
N TRP A 160 -1.86 10.06 0.37
CA TRP A 160 -2.50 11.20 1.05
C TRP A 160 -3.87 11.61 0.49
N ASP A 161 -4.74 10.66 0.17
CA ASP A 161 -6.04 10.92 -0.46
C ASP A 161 -5.93 11.54 -1.88
N PHE A 162 -4.87 11.24 -2.64
CA PHE A 162 -4.72 11.67 -4.04
C PHE A 162 -5.98 11.39 -4.85
N GLY A 163 -6.56 12.44 -5.45
CA GLY A 163 -7.74 12.34 -6.30
C GLY A 163 -9.09 12.30 -5.55
N ILE A 164 -9.12 12.46 -4.23
CA ILE A 164 -10.36 12.39 -3.44
C ILE A 164 -11.34 13.53 -3.81
N GLU A 165 -10.84 14.73 -4.09
CA GLU A 165 -11.65 15.89 -4.46
C GLU A 165 -12.26 15.76 -5.86
N VAL A 166 -11.65 14.95 -6.71
CA VAL A 166 -12.05 14.68 -8.10
C VAL A 166 -12.31 13.18 -8.33
N GLU A 167 -12.87 12.51 -7.33
CA GLU A 167 -12.96 11.04 -7.26
C GLU A 167 -13.57 10.40 -8.52
N ASN A 168 -14.60 11.00 -9.11
CA ASN A 168 -15.22 10.44 -10.31
C ASN A 168 -14.29 10.47 -11.52
N ASP A 169 -13.63 11.59 -11.76
CA ASP A 169 -12.62 11.73 -12.82
C ASP A 169 -11.43 10.82 -12.57
N TYR A 170 -11.01 10.69 -11.30
CA TYR A 170 -9.92 9.82 -10.89
C TYR A 170 -10.25 8.34 -11.15
N GLN A 171 -11.45 7.87 -10.81
CA GLN A 171 -11.88 6.50 -11.08
C GLN A 171 -11.92 6.19 -12.59
N GLU A 172 -12.41 7.14 -13.40
CA GLU A 172 -12.39 6.99 -14.87
C GLU A 172 -10.97 7.00 -15.43
N ALA A 173 -10.09 7.86 -14.89
CA ALA A 173 -8.68 7.93 -15.27
C ALA A 173 -7.93 6.64 -14.94
N ILE A 174 -8.11 6.07 -13.75
CA ILE A 174 -7.55 4.76 -13.37
C ILE A 174 -7.97 3.69 -14.38
N SER A 175 -9.27 3.60 -14.64
CA SER A 175 -9.80 2.57 -15.54
C SER A 175 -9.28 2.73 -16.96
N ALA A 176 -9.12 3.97 -17.46
CA ALA A 176 -8.57 4.24 -18.77
C ALA A 176 -7.07 3.92 -18.84
N ALA A 177 -6.29 4.33 -17.86
CA ALA A 177 -4.85 4.06 -17.79
C ALA A 177 -4.55 2.56 -17.66
N MET A 178 -5.31 1.83 -16.83
CA MET A 178 -5.19 0.38 -16.68
C MET A 178 -5.43 -0.33 -18.01
N GLU A 179 -6.50 -0.01 -18.74
CA GLU A 179 -6.77 -0.60 -20.05
C GLU A 179 -5.68 -0.22 -21.07
N GLN A 180 -5.24 1.04 -21.09
CA GLN A 180 -4.22 1.54 -22.01
C GLN A 180 -2.88 0.84 -21.84
N VAL A 181 -2.41 0.65 -20.59
CA VAL A 181 -1.06 0.16 -20.31
C VAL A 181 -1.03 -1.36 -20.17
N THR A 182 -2.03 -1.95 -19.54
CA THR A 182 -2.03 -3.37 -19.18
C THR A 182 -3.05 -4.21 -19.97
N GLY A 183 -3.95 -3.58 -20.71
CA GLY A 183 -5.09 -4.22 -21.36
C GLY A 183 -6.20 -4.66 -20.39
N ARG A 184 -6.07 -4.41 -19.09
CA ARG A 184 -7.04 -4.85 -18.06
C ARG A 184 -8.24 -3.92 -18.03
N LYS A 185 -9.44 -4.50 -18.06
CA LYS A 185 -10.71 -3.79 -17.91
C LYS A 185 -11.25 -3.84 -16.48
N THR A 186 -10.61 -4.61 -15.62
CA THR A 186 -10.95 -4.72 -14.20
C THR A 186 -9.74 -4.38 -13.36
N ALA A 187 -9.93 -3.56 -12.32
CA ALA A 187 -8.85 -3.13 -11.43
C ALA A 187 -9.39 -2.85 -10.03
N TRP A 188 -8.48 -2.80 -9.08
CA TRP A 188 -8.73 -2.29 -7.75
C TRP A 188 -8.07 -0.92 -7.57
N PHE A 189 -8.57 -0.14 -6.60
CA PHE A 189 -7.84 1.02 -6.10
C PHE A 189 -8.02 1.17 -4.59
N PHE A 190 -7.02 1.75 -3.96
CA PHE A 190 -7.04 2.14 -2.57
C PHE A 190 -7.02 3.66 -2.46
N LEU A 191 -8.01 4.24 -1.79
CA LEU A 191 -8.14 5.67 -1.58
C LEU A 191 -8.39 6.02 -0.12
N ARG A 192 -9.14 5.21 0.61
CA ARG A 192 -9.72 5.61 1.90
C ARG A 192 -9.30 4.69 3.04
N THR A 193 -9.03 5.31 4.19
CA THR A 193 -8.97 4.61 5.48
C THR A 193 -10.23 4.95 6.27
N LEU A 194 -11.11 3.96 6.50
CA LEU A 194 -12.42 4.11 7.12
C LEU A 194 -12.40 3.67 8.59
N ARG A 195 -11.66 4.41 9.43
CA ARG A 195 -11.45 4.08 10.85
C ARG A 195 -12.73 4.05 11.67
N ASP A 196 -13.70 4.89 11.32
CA ASP A 196 -14.96 5.05 12.05
C ASP A 196 -16.07 4.14 11.49
N ARG A 197 -15.71 3.25 10.56
CA ARG A 197 -16.63 2.30 9.92
C ARG A 197 -16.04 0.89 9.94
N PRO A 198 -15.96 0.24 11.10
CA PRO A 198 -15.35 -1.08 11.22
C PRO A 198 -16.08 -2.15 10.41
N ASN A 199 -17.36 -1.92 10.06
CA ASN A 199 -18.16 -2.79 9.19
C ASN A 199 -17.91 -2.58 7.69
N ALA A 200 -16.95 -1.76 7.30
CA ALA A 200 -16.67 -1.49 5.88
C ALA A 200 -16.19 -2.74 5.15
N LYS A 201 -16.59 -2.82 3.89
CA LYS A 201 -16.19 -3.86 2.92
C LYS A 201 -15.78 -3.19 1.62
N PRO A 202 -15.06 -3.88 0.72
CA PRO A 202 -14.87 -3.42 -0.65
C PRO A 202 -16.20 -3.14 -1.35
N TRP A 203 -16.19 -2.25 -2.34
CA TRP A 203 -17.37 -1.95 -3.15
C TRP A 203 -17.02 -1.69 -4.61
N VAL A 204 -18.01 -1.86 -5.48
CA VAL A 204 -17.91 -1.44 -6.88
C VAL A 204 -17.96 0.08 -6.94
N ALA A 205 -16.84 0.71 -7.32
CA ALA A 205 -16.72 2.15 -7.42
C ALA A 205 -17.13 2.66 -8.80
N LEU A 206 -16.77 1.92 -9.86
CA LEU A 206 -17.14 2.22 -11.24
C LEU A 206 -17.50 0.90 -11.95
N ASP A 207 -18.62 0.88 -12.65
CA ASP A 207 -19.00 -0.21 -13.58
C ASP A 207 -19.65 0.42 -14.81
N ARG A 208 -18.82 0.73 -15.81
CA ARG A 208 -19.26 1.48 -16.99
C ARG A 208 -18.39 1.16 -18.21
N GLY A 209 -19.03 1.05 -19.38
CA GLY A 209 -18.32 0.87 -20.65
C GLY A 209 -17.48 -0.42 -20.73
N GLY A 210 -17.91 -1.47 -20.04
CA GLY A 210 -17.19 -2.73 -19.95
C GLY A 210 -15.97 -2.70 -19.03
N ARG A 211 -15.77 -1.64 -18.26
CA ARG A 211 -14.73 -1.50 -17.24
C ARG A 211 -15.35 -1.56 -15.84
N THR A 212 -14.68 -2.24 -14.94
CA THR A 212 -15.07 -2.29 -13.52
C THR A 212 -13.90 -1.94 -12.63
N LEU A 213 -14.10 -0.98 -11.73
CA LEU A 213 -13.14 -0.59 -10.71
C LEU A 213 -13.75 -0.85 -9.33
N ILE A 214 -13.01 -1.53 -8.45
CA ILE A 214 -13.42 -1.71 -7.07
C ILE A 214 -12.57 -0.87 -6.13
N SER A 215 -13.19 -0.32 -5.08
CA SER A 215 -12.50 0.31 -3.98
C SER A 215 -12.32 -0.69 -2.84
N ILE A 216 -11.11 -0.79 -2.32
CA ILE A 216 -10.80 -1.62 -1.16
C ILE A 216 -10.28 -0.69 -0.06
N PRO A 217 -11.13 -0.25 0.89
CA PRO A 217 -10.72 0.67 1.95
C PRO A 217 -9.95 -0.07 3.05
N ALA A 218 -9.03 0.63 3.73
CA ALA A 218 -8.49 0.15 4.99
C ALA A 218 -9.51 0.36 6.11
N THR A 219 -9.67 -0.65 6.97
CA THR A 219 -10.52 -0.59 8.18
C THR A 219 -9.69 -0.43 9.44
N LEU A 220 -8.40 -0.73 9.36
CA LEU A 220 -7.45 -0.62 10.45
C LEU A 220 -6.38 0.41 10.11
N ARG A 221 -5.92 1.15 11.14
CA ARG A 221 -4.85 2.14 10.95
C ARG A 221 -3.48 1.51 11.10
N ASP A 222 -2.46 2.20 10.59
CA ASP A 222 -1.07 1.83 10.84
C ASP A 222 -0.72 2.00 12.32
N ARG A 223 -0.64 0.88 13.04
CA ARG A 223 -0.20 0.83 14.43
C ARG A 223 1.32 0.71 14.56
N PHE A 224 2.00 0.31 13.48
CA PHE A 224 3.45 0.12 13.49
C PHE A 224 4.22 1.43 13.31
N TRP A 225 3.55 2.52 12.87
CA TRP A 225 4.17 3.83 12.67
C TRP A 225 4.94 4.34 13.88
N VAL A 226 4.47 4.05 15.08
CA VAL A 226 5.15 4.43 16.34
C VAL A 226 6.59 3.92 16.45
N SER A 227 6.96 2.89 15.68
CA SER A 227 8.31 2.31 15.70
C SER A 227 9.35 3.17 14.95
N ILE A 228 8.92 4.13 14.14
CA ILE A 228 9.82 5.06 13.44
C ILE A 228 10.48 6.01 14.42
N ASP A 229 9.69 6.54 15.35
CA ASP A 229 10.04 7.64 16.25
C ASP A 229 10.65 7.17 17.59
N THR A 230 11.01 5.89 17.72
CA THR A 230 11.65 5.34 18.92
C THR A 230 12.73 4.33 18.56
N PRO A 231 13.84 4.25 19.33
CA PRO A 231 14.85 3.21 19.18
C PRO A 231 14.46 1.88 19.82
N ARG A 232 13.27 1.77 20.42
CA ARG A 232 12.83 0.54 21.11
C ARG A 232 12.70 -0.64 20.16
N THR A 233 13.31 -1.75 20.55
CA THR A 233 13.28 -3.03 19.82
C THR A 233 12.99 -4.20 20.77
N ASP A 234 12.61 -3.89 22.01
CA ASP A 234 12.34 -4.87 23.04
C ASP A 234 10.96 -5.52 22.87
N ASP A 235 10.83 -6.77 23.36
CA ASP A 235 9.63 -7.58 23.21
C ASP A 235 8.40 -6.94 23.87
N GLU A 236 8.56 -6.21 24.98
CA GLU A 236 7.46 -5.52 25.65
C GLU A 236 6.83 -4.47 24.72
N PHE A 237 7.65 -3.68 24.07
CA PHE A 237 7.18 -2.67 23.11
C PHE A 237 6.51 -3.31 21.89
N ILE A 238 7.14 -4.35 21.31
CA ILE A 238 6.61 -5.09 20.16
C ILE A 238 5.25 -5.70 20.49
N CYS A 239 5.15 -6.39 21.63
CA CYS A 239 3.92 -7.00 22.08
C CYS A 239 2.82 -5.96 22.37
N ALA A 240 3.16 -4.84 23.01
CA ALA A 240 2.20 -3.79 23.33
C ALA A 240 1.57 -3.14 22.08
N VAL A 241 2.34 -3.03 20.98
CA VAL A 241 1.79 -2.55 19.70
C VAL A 241 0.92 -3.61 19.03
N ALA A 242 1.36 -4.86 19.01
CA ALA A 242 0.57 -5.97 18.45
C ALA A 242 -0.75 -6.17 19.22
N ASP A 243 -0.76 -5.96 20.56
CA ASP A 243 -1.95 -6.10 21.43
C ASP A 243 -3.09 -5.16 21.03
N ARG A 244 -2.80 -4.03 20.42
CA ARG A 244 -3.83 -3.11 19.90
C ARG A 244 -4.61 -3.72 18.75
N LEU A 245 -3.93 -4.51 17.90
CA LEU A 245 -4.56 -5.16 16.76
C LEU A 245 -5.17 -6.50 17.12
N LEU A 246 -4.44 -7.32 17.90
CA LEU A 246 -4.93 -8.58 18.46
C LEU A 246 -4.13 -8.91 19.72
N SER A 247 -4.81 -9.05 20.86
CA SER A 247 -4.17 -9.35 22.15
C SER A 247 -3.46 -10.70 22.15
N ALA A 248 -2.53 -10.89 23.09
CA ALA A 248 -1.72 -12.10 23.21
C ALA A 248 -2.55 -13.37 23.46
N ASP A 249 -3.75 -13.24 24.01
CA ASP A 249 -4.71 -14.33 24.22
C ASP A 249 -5.77 -14.47 23.13
N GLY A 250 -5.73 -13.59 22.09
CA GLY A 250 -6.65 -13.61 20.98
C GLY A 250 -8.09 -13.17 21.31
N THR A 251 -8.34 -12.53 22.45
CA THR A 251 -9.69 -12.21 22.92
C THR A 251 -10.13 -10.77 22.70
N ARG A 252 -9.20 -9.86 22.35
CA ARG A 252 -9.45 -8.43 22.17
C ARG A 252 -8.58 -7.87 21.05
N GLY A 253 -8.97 -6.71 20.50
CA GLY A 253 -8.20 -5.94 19.54
C GLY A 253 -9.01 -5.51 18.33
N GLU A 254 -8.48 -4.53 17.61
CA GLU A 254 -9.19 -3.88 16.51
C GLU A 254 -9.60 -4.86 15.39
N ILE A 255 -8.85 -5.94 15.17
CA ILE A 255 -9.23 -6.97 14.18
C ILE A 255 -10.55 -7.64 14.58
N LEU A 256 -10.73 -7.94 15.87
CA LEU A 256 -11.98 -8.53 16.37
C LEU A 256 -13.14 -7.55 16.29
N ASP A 257 -12.92 -6.26 16.59
CA ASP A 257 -13.93 -5.21 16.46
C ASP A 257 -14.47 -5.12 15.03
N VAL A 258 -13.56 -5.22 14.03
CA VAL A 258 -13.95 -5.26 12.61
C VAL A 258 -14.74 -6.53 12.28
N LEU A 259 -14.25 -7.69 12.69
CA LEU A 259 -14.89 -8.98 12.42
C LEU A 259 -16.29 -9.08 13.06
N ASP A 260 -16.44 -8.62 14.29
CA ASP A 260 -17.68 -8.73 15.06
C ASP A 260 -18.76 -7.75 14.53
N THR A 261 -18.38 -6.71 13.82
CA THR A 261 -19.29 -5.83 13.08
C THR A 261 -19.60 -6.31 11.66
N GLY A 262 -19.00 -7.44 11.24
CA GLY A 262 -19.18 -8.01 9.91
C GLY A 262 -18.37 -7.32 8.81
N GLY A 263 -17.39 -6.48 9.16
CA GLY A 263 -16.44 -5.86 8.24
C GLY A 263 -15.33 -6.81 7.80
N TRP A 264 -14.45 -6.30 6.95
CA TRP A 264 -13.25 -7.01 6.53
C TRP A 264 -12.01 -6.36 7.15
N PRO A 265 -11.15 -7.11 7.87
CA PRO A 265 -9.90 -6.56 8.39
C PRO A 265 -8.92 -6.26 7.25
N VAL A 266 -8.81 -4.99 6.89
CA VAL A 266 -7.83 -4.48 5.93
C VAL A 266 -6.78 -3.71 6.76
N LEU A 267 -5.65 -4.39 7.03
CA LEU A 267 -4.56 -3.84 7.80
C LEU A 267 -3.80 -2.84 6.93
N HIS A 268 -3.70 -1.60 7.40
CA HIS A 268 -2.94 -0.56 6.73
C HIS A 268 -1.60 -0.37 7.43
N THR A 269 -0.51 -0.44 6.68
CA THR A 269 0.84 -0.12 7.14
C THR A 269 1.65 0.50 6.01
N HIS A 270 2.73 1.19 6.37
CA HIS A 270 3.65 1.80 5.43
C HIS A 270 5.00 1.07 5.45
N TRP A 271 5.70 1.17 4.35
CA TRP A 271 7.05 0.58 4.24
C TRP A 271 7.97 1.10 5.35
N GLN A 272 7.90 2.40 5.65
CA GLN A 272 8.67 3.05 6.70
C GLN A 272 8.35 2.50 8.09
N SER A 273 7.09 2.18 8.35
CA SER A 273 6.65 1.57 9.61
C SER A 273 7.26 0.20 9.82
N LEU A 274 7.28 -0.62 8.76
CA LEU A 274 7.91 -1.94 8.80
C LEU A 274 9.42 -1.83 8.98
N MET A 275 10.05 -0.87 8.30
CA MET A 275 11.50 -0.66 8.35
C MET A 275 11.95 0.06 9.63
N SER A 276 11.07 0.81 10.33
CA SER A 276 11.33 1.46 11.63
C SER A 276 12.64 2.26 11.63
N ASN A 277 12.79 3.15 10.65
CA ASN A 277 14.03 3.91 10.43
C ASN A 277 15.32 3.04 10.40
N GLY A 278 15.24 1.88 9.74
CA GLY A 278 16.35 0.94 9.56
C GLY A 278 16.50 -0.13 10.65
N LEU A 279 15.68 -0.09 11.71
CA LEU A 279 15.74 -1.09 12.80
C LEU A 279 14.96 -2.38 12.49
N GLY A 280 13.95 -2.29 11.61
CA GLY A 280 13.09 -3.43 11.27
C GLY A 280 12.19 -3.91 12.42
N THR A 281 11.95 -3.06 13.42
CA THR A 281 11.08 -3.38 14.57
C THR A 281 9.63 -3.62 14.12
N GLY A 282 9.16 -2.86 13.12
CA GLY A 282 7.82 -3.05 12.55
C GLY A 282 7.62 -4.41 11.89
N ILE A 283 8.70 -5.01 11.34
CA ILE A 283 8.64 -6.39 10.81
C ILE A 283 8.44 -7.38 11.97
N GLN A 284 9.08 -7.17 13.13
CA GLN A 284 8.87 -8.01 14.31
C GLN A 284 7.45 -7.87 14.89
N MET A 285 6.91 -6.64 14.88
CA MET A 285 5.50 -6.39 15.26
C MET A 285 4.54 -7.13 14.35
N LEU A 286 4.79 -7.08 13.03
CA LEU A 286 3.99 -7.80 12.04
C LEU A 286 4.09 -9.31 12.23
N GLU A 287 5.29 -9.83 12.46
CA GLU A 287 5.50 -11.26 12.75
C GLU A 287 4.73 -11.72 13.97
N THR A 288 4.83 -10.96 15.09
CA THR A 288 4.07 -11.22 16.31
C THR A 288 2.56 -11.22 16.06
N LEU A 289 2.06 -10.25 15.30
CA LEU A 289 0.65 -10.17 14.93
C LEU A 289 0.22 -11.35 14.04
N ALA A 290 1.02 -11.67 13.02
CA ALA A 290 0.74 -12.78 12.10
C ALA A 290 0.66 -14.13 12.83
N GLN A 291 1.58 -14.36 13.77
CA GLN A 291 1.57 -15.54 14.63
C GLN A 291 0.27 -15.65 15.46
N ARG A 292 -0.21 -14.52 16.01
CA ARG A 292 -1.48 -14.49 16.76
C ARG A 292 -2.69 -14.74 15.86
N ILE A 293 -2.73 -14.13 14.67
CA ILE A 293 -3.80 -14.37 13.69
C ILE A 293 -3.85 -15.84 13.29
N ASP A 294 -2.71 -16.44 12.99
CA ASP A 294 -2.62 -17.87 12.65
C ASP A 294 -3.14 -18.74 13.79
N ARG A 295 -2.72 -18.44 15.00
CA ARG A 295 -3.10 -19.22 16.22
C ARG A 295 -4.57 -19.10 16.60
N TYR A 296 -5.16 -17.91 16.53
CA TYR A 296 -6.45 -17.61 17.14
C TYR A 296 -7.57 -17.34 16.14
N LEU A 297 -7.24 -16.98 14.90
CA LEU A 297 -8.23 -16.56 13.89
C LEU A 297 -8.17 -17.39 12.61
N SER A 298 -7.32 -18.41 12.52
CA SER A 298 -7.15 -19.20 11.30
C SER A 298 -8.44 -19.92 10.83
N ASP A 299 -9.40 -20.13 11.72
CA ASP A 299 -10.74 -20.66 11.39
C ASP A 299 -11.75 -19.56 10.97
N ARG A 300 -11.51 -18.30 11.34
CA ARG A 300 -12.39 -17.15 11.07
C ARG A 300 -11.99 -16.35 9.84
N VAL A 301 -10.69 -16.23 9.57
CA VAL A 301 -10.16 -15.38 8.49
C VAL A 301 -9.35 -16.15 7.47
N GLU A 302 -9.20 -15.56 6.28
CA GLU A 302 -8.35 -16.07 5.21
C GLU A 302 -7.61 -14.92 4.54
N TRP A 303 -6.27 -15.01 4.48
CA TRP A 303 -5.44 -14.01 3.79
C TRP A 303 -5.76 -13.95 2.31
N ARG A 304 -6.03 -12.75 1.80
CA ARG A 304 -6.33 -12.48 0.39
C ARG A 304 -5.50 -11.32 -0.14
N SER A 305 -5.01 -11.46 -1.38
CA SER A 305 -4.48 -10.35 -2.14
C SER A 305 -5.61 -9.44 -2.64
N TYR A 306 -5.27 -8.23 -3.06
CA TYR A 306 -6.25 -7.31 -3.64
C TYR A 306 -6.84 -7.85 -4.95
N GLU A 307 -6.08 -8.60 -5.72
CA GLU A 307 -6.57 -9.27 -6.93
C GLU A 307 -7.59 -10.37 -6.61
N GLU A 308 -7.34 -11.18 -5.59
CA GLU A 308 -8.32 -12.17 -5.12
C GLU A 308 -9.58 -11.53 -4.52
N ILE A 309 -9.45 -10.36 -3.88
CA ILE A 309 -10.60 -9.57 -3.42
C ILE A 309 -11.36 -8.99 -4.62
N LEU A 310 -10.66 -8.48 -5.65
CA LEU A 310 -11.27 -8.04 -6.90
C LEU A 310 -12.12 -9.15 -7.52
N ASP A 311 -11.56 -10.35 -7.67
CA ASP A 311 -12.27 -11.51 -8.24
C ASP A 311 -13.51 -11.88 -7.42
N LEU A 312 -13.40 -11.83 -6.08
CA LEU A 312 -14.53 -12.11 -5.20
C LEU A 312 -15.66 -11.09 -5.38
N VAL A 313 -15.34 -9.79 -5.44
CA VAL A 313 -16.34 -8.74 -5.68
C VAL A 313 -16.96 -8.85 -7.08
N LEU A 314 -16.14 -9.17 -8.10
CA LEU A 314 -16.61 -9.35 -9.47
C LEU A 314 -17.57 -10.53 -9.61
N SER A 315 -17.42 -11.56 -8.78
CA SER A 315 -18.29 -12.75 -8.81
C SER A 315 -19.73 -12.45 -8.35
N ASP A 316 -19.92 -11.41 -7.53
CA ASP A 316 -21.25 -10.96 -7.06
C ASP A 316 -21.25 -9.43 -6.80
N LYS A 317 -21.16 -8.64 -7.86
CA LYS A 317 -21.12 -7.18 -7.77
C LYS A 317 -22.30 -6.58 -6.98
N ALA A 318 -23.45 -7.22 -7.02
CA ALA A 318 -24.67 -6.73 -6.36
C ALA A 318 -24.56 -6.76 -4.82
N ALA A 319 -23.74 -7.66 -4.28
CA ALA A 319 -23.48 -7.76 -2.85
C ALA A 319 -22.53 -6.66 -2.32
N TYR A 320 -21.89 -5.89 -3.21
CA TYR A 320 -20.87 -4.90 -2.87
C TYR A 320 -21.20 -3.50 -3.45
N PRO A 321 -22.35 -2.91 -3.09
CA PRO A 321 -22.74 -1.60 -3.57
C PRO A 321 -21.87 -0.50 -2.99
N LYS A 322 -21.71 0.63 -3.73
CA LYS A 322 -21.01 1.83 -3.22
C LYS A 322 -21.73 2.34 -1.97
N PRO A 323 -21.02 2.50 -0.83
CA PRO A 323 -21.63 3.05 0.38
C PRO A 323 -21.97 4.53 0.23
N ILE A 324 -22.93 4.99 1.01
CA ILE A 324 -23.23 6.42 1.18
C ILE A 324 -22.30 6.97 2.25
N PHE A 325 -21.48 7.96 1.90
CA PHE A 325 -20.55 8.63 2.80
C PHE A 325 -21.15 9.91 3.40
#